data_ec826a22a22439a296eeb1d1a59ab6dc
#
_entry.id   ec826a22a22439a296eeb1d1a59ab6dc
#
_cell.length_a   1.000
_cell.length_b   1.000
_cell.length_c   1.000
_cell.angle_alpha   90.00
_cell.angle_beta   90.00
_cell.angle_gamma   90.00
#
_symmetry.space_group_name_H-M   'P 1'
#
loop_
_entity.id
_entity.type
_entity.pdbx_description
1 polymer ?
#
loop_
_entity_poly.entity_id
_entity_poly.type
_entity_poly.pdbx_seq_one_letter_code
_entity_poly.pdbx_strand_id
1 'polypeptide(L)'
;MKKMFFLFALAVISFTSNAQQKATDLDKSPLDVSYLPANYPILKMRGQVSGEPQARLVYSRPQKKGRTIFGEEVKYNEVWRLGANEATEIELFKNATIGGKKIPKGRYSLYCIPNESKWTIIFNKDLYSWGSFMYRSEKDVARIDVPVKRNTEDVEALTMYFENAGTNQMVIMWDQLKVALPVSF
;
A
#
# COMPACT_ATOMS: atom_id res chain seq x y z
N MET A 1 13.22 42.50 -66.97
CA MET A 1 12.32 41.58 -66.21
C MET A 1 12.89 41.45 -64.78
N LYS A 2 12.28 42.19 -63.82
CA LYS A 2 12.71 42.15 -62.40
C LYS A 2 11.87 41.09 -61.70
N LYS A 3 12.52 40.04 -61.15
CA LYS A 3 11.85 39.01 -60.35
C LYS A 3 11.84 39.50 -58.90
N MET A 4 10.61 39.74 -58.40
CA MET A 4 10.35 40.15 -57.03
C MET A 4 10.16 38.87 -56.17
N PHE A 5 11.13 38.60 -55.24
CA PHE A 5 11.04 37.53 -54.30
C PHE A 5 10.21 38.00 -53.09
N PHE A 6 9.02 37.39 -52.87
CA PHE A 6 8.26 37.60 -51.65
C PHE A 6 8.78 36.60 -50.59
N LEU A 7 9.37 37.13 -49.53
CA LEU A 7 9.71 36.35 -48.36
C LEU A 7 8.48 36.31 -47.44
N PHE A 8 7.87 35.12 -47.34
CA PHE A 8 6.84 34.88 -46.34
C PHE A 8 7.49 34.56 -45.01
N ALA A 9 7.48 35.52 -44.04
CA ALA A 9 7.88 35.30 -42.69
C ALA A 9 6.79 34.57 -41.92
N LEU A 10 6.98 33.27 -41.62
CA LEU A 10 6.09 32.46 -40.80
C LEU A 10 6.35 32.82 -39.33
N ALA A 11 5.47 33.63 -38.72
CA ALA A 11 5.51 33.90 -37.30
C ALA A 11 4.98 32.69 -36.52
N VAL A 12 5.88 31.92 -35.90
CA VAL A 12 5.53 30.84 -34.98
C VAL A 12 5.11 31.48 -33.65
N ILE A 13 3.81 31.59 -33.41
CA ILE A 13 3.29 32.01 -32.12
C ILE A 13 3.32 30.81 -31.18
N SER A 14 4.34 30.77 -30.32
CA SER A 14 4.43 29.77 -29.22
C SER A 14 3.41 30.12 -28.13
N PHE A 15 2.30 29.43 -28.08
CA PHE A 15 1.40 29.49 -26.94
C PHE A 15 2.05 28.72 -25.78
N THR A 16 2.67 29.43 -24.84
CA THR A 16 2.99 28.85 -23.54
C THR A 16 1.69 28.73 -22.73
N SER A 17 1.04 27.59 -22.80
CA SER A 17 -0.07 27.31 -21.91
C SER A 17 0.51 27.07 -20.50
N ASN A 18 0.44 28.09 -19.66
CA ASN A 18 0.61 27.90 -18.22
C ASN A 18 -0.60 27.09 -17.74
N ALA A 19 -0.48 25.76 -17.72
CA ALA A 19 -1.43 24.90 -17.03
C ALA A 19 -1.32 25.20 -15.52
N GLN A 20 -2.12 26.12 -15.03
CA GLN A 20 -2.23 26.38 -13.60
C GLN A 20 -2.73 25.10 -12.94
N GLN A 21 -1.87 24.45 -12.17
CA GLN A 21 -2.22 23.22 -11.47
C GLN A 21 -3.31 23.57 -10.43
N LYS A 22 -4.53 23.13 -10.72
CA LYS A 22 -5.68 23.33 -9.82
C LYS A 22 -5.49 22.38 -8.62
N ALA A 23 -5.78 22.86 -7.43
CA ALA A 23 -5.85 21.99 -6.25
C ALA A 23 -6.83 20.84 -6.52
N THR A 24 -6.39 19.63 -6.26
CA THR A 24 -7.21 18.42 -6.41
C THR A 24 -8.03 18.17 -5.14
N ASP A 25 -9.19 17.55 -5.28
CA ASP A 25 -9.96 17.06 -4.15
C ASP A 25 -9.17 15.98 -3.39
N LEU A 26 -9.53 15.74 -2.13
CA LEU A 26 -8.97 14.64 -1.36
C LEU A 26 -9.29 13.30 -2.05
N ASP A 27 -8.31 12.40 -2.08
CA ASP A 27 -8.52 11.06 -2.61
C ASP A 27 -9.62 10.33 -1.82
N LYS A 28 -10.45 9.56 -2.52
CA LYS A 28 -11.53 8.77 -1.91
C LYS A 28 -11.03 7.59 -1.06
N SER A 29 -9.76 7.24 -1.23
CA SER A 29 -9.05 6.18 -0.51
C SER A 29 -7.73 6.75 0.01
N PRO A 30 -7.75 7.68 0.99
CA PRO A 30 -6.57 8.39 1.45
C PRO A 30 -5.50 7.43 1.96
N LEU A 31 -4.24 7.83 1.79
CA LEU A 31 -3.10 7.09 2.37
C LEU A 31 -3.10 7.23 3.89
N ASP A 32 -2.70 6.16 4.57
CA ASP A 32 -2.48 6.10 6.00
C ASP A 32 -1.13 5.43 6.28
N VAL A 33 -0.62 5.65 7.49
CA VAL A 33 0.69 5.16 7.92
C VAL A 33 0.57 4.49 9.29
N SER A 34 1.08 3.27 9.38
CA SER A 34 1.22 2.55 10.66
C SER A 34 2.67 2.22 10.95
N TYR A 35 3.05 2.26 12.23
CA TYR A 35 4.42 2.01 12.69
C TYR A 35 4.49 0.86 13.70
N LEU A 36 5.64 0.20 13.76
CA LEU A 36 6.03 -0.65 14.87
C LEU A 36 7.32 -0.09 15.52
N PRO A 37 7.31 0.30 16.80
CA PRO A 37 6.15 0.30 17.70
C PRO A 37 5.08 1.30 17.26
N ALA A 38 3.84 1.05 17.68
CA ALA A 38 2.71 1.94 17.38
C ALA A 38 3.00 3.37 17.87
N ASN A 39 2.52 4.36 17.11
CA ASN A 39 2.73 5.78 17.41
C ASN A 39 4.21 6.21 17.49
N TYR A 40 5.11 5.51 16.79
CA TYR A 40 6.56 5.76 16.83
C TYR A 40 6.95 7.24 16.75
N PRO A 41 6.41 8.10 15.85
CA PRO A 41 6.77 9.52 15.80
C PRO A 41 6.47 10.28 17.10
N ILE A 42 5.37 9.95 17.76
CA ILE A 42 4.99 10.56 19.05
C ILE A 42 5.93 10.07 20.15
N LEU A 43 6.24 8.77 20.18
CA LEU A 43 7.17 8.20 21.14
C LEU A 43 8.57 8.82 20.99
N LYS A 44 9.02 9.03 19.76
CA LYS A 44 10.32 9.67 19.45
C LYS A 44 10.34 11.13 19.88
N MET A 45 9.29 11.90 19.60
CA MET A 45 9.16 13.29 20.05
C MET A 45 9.23 13.38 21.59
N ARG A 46 8.69 12.40 22.31
CA ARG A 46 8.72 12.33 23.78
C ARG A 46 10.02 11.76 24.35
N GLY A 47 11.01 11.41 23.52
CA GLY A 47 12.26 10.78 23.96
C GLY A 47 12.10 9.35 24.49
N GLN A 48 10.96 8.70 24.24
CA GLN A 48 10.68 7.34 24.74
C GLN A 48 11.29 6.25 23.84
N VAL A 49 11.63 6.60 22.61
CA VAL A 49 12.35 5.74 21.65
C VAL A 49 13.38 6.56 20.88
N SER A 50 14.42 5.92 20.35
CA SER A 50 15.47 6.53 19.55
C SER A 50 15.76 5.71 18.29
N GLY A 51 16.46 6.31 17.31
CA GLY A 51 16.88 5.65 16.08
C GLY A 51 15.74 5.51 15.06
N GLU A 52 15.65 4.35 14.43
CA GLU A 52 14.63 4.00 13.42
C GLU A 52 13.53 3.14 14.06
N PRO A 53 12.29 3.16 13.53
CA PRO A 53 11.27 2.19 13.93
C PRO A 53 11.68 0.76 13.51
N GLN A 54 10.94 -0.24 13.93
CA GLN A 54 11.15 -1.61 13.47
C GLN A 54 10.54 -1.84 12.10
N ALA A 55 9.31 -1.32 11.90
CA ALA A 55 8.61 -1.36 10.63
C ALA A 55 7.71 -0.13 10.43
N ARG A 56 7.40 0.16 9.16
CA ARG A 56 6.42 1.16 8.74
C ARG A 56 5.59 0.60 7.59
N LEU A 57 4.28 0.74 7.67
CA LEU A 57 3.33 0.47 6.59
C LEU A 57 2.84 1.80 6.02
N VAL A 58 2.74 1.88 4.70
CA VAL A 58 2.04 2.95 3.97
C VAL A 58 0.99 2.28 3.10
N TYR A 59 -0.27 2.61 3.29
CA TYR A 59 -1.37 1.94 2.61
C TYR A 59 -2.54 2.89 2.38
N SER A 60 -3.34 2.64 1.35
CA SER A 60 -4.56 3.39 1.11
C SER A 60 -5.75 2.74 1.82
N ARG A 61 -6.74 3.56 2.19
CA ARG A 61 -7.92 3.15 2.95
C ARG A 61 -9.21 3.25 2.13
N PRO A 62 -9.44 2.35 1.16
CA PRO A 62 -10.73 2.28 0.48
C PRO A 62 -11.86 2.00 1.47
N GLN A 63 -13.00 2.64 1.20
CA GLN A 63 -14.23 2.50 1.99
C GLN A 63 -15.18 1.50 1.34
N LYS A 64 -15.89 0.74 2.15
CA LYS A 64 -16.90 -0.24 1.73
C LYS A 64 -18.09 0.42 1.05
N LYS A 65 -18.67 1.46 1.63
CA LYS A 65 -19.82 2.20 1.11
C LYS A 65 -20.98 1.28 0.70
N GLY A 66 -21.31 0.32 1.55
CA GLY A 66 -22.40 -0.63 1.33
C GLY A 66 -22.13 -1.70 0.26
N ARG A 67 -20.92 -1.78 -0.31
CA ARG A 67 -20.56 -2.80 -1.30
C ARG A 67 -20.17 -4.11 -0.64
N THR A 68 -20.34 -5.21 -1.32
CA THR A 68 -19.72 -6.50 -0.99
C THR A 68 -18.26 -6.44 -1.39
N ILE A 69 -17.34 -6.56 -0.41
CA ILE A 69 -15.92 -6.40 -0.68
C ILE A 69 -15.32 -7.69 -1.24
N PHE A 70 -15.27 -8.73 -0.42
CA PHE A 70 -14.57 -9.96 -0.82
C PHE A 70 -15.48 -10.86 -1.66
N GLY A 71 -14.97 -11.29 -2.80
CA GLY A 71 -15.72 -12.03 -3.84
C GLY A 71 -16.27 -11.14 -4.96
N GLU A 72 -16.53 -9.84 -4.70
CA GLU A 72 -17.02 -8.88 -5.71
C GLU A 72 -16.00 -7.82 -6.05
N GLU A 73 -15.75 -6.86 -5.17
CA GLU A 73 -14.76 -5.78 -5.41
C GLU A 73 -13.32 -6.30 -5.39
N VAL A 74 -13.03 -7.17 -4.46
CA VAL A 74 -11.76 -7.90 -4.32
C VAL A 74 -12.01 -9.37 -4.63
N LYS A 75 -11.59 -9.80 -5.82
CA LYS A 75 -11.83 -11.16 -6.30
C LYS A 75 -11.05 -12.18 -5.49
N TYR A 76 -11.67 -13.30 -5.18
CA TYR A 76 -10.97 -14.43 -4.58
C TYR A 76 -10.00 -15.08 -5.58
N ASN A 77 -8.87 -15.56 -5.07
CA ASN A 77 -7.81 -16.24 -5.81
C ASN A 77 -7.11 -15.36 -6.86
N GLU A 78 -7.31 -14.06 -6.84
CA GLU A 78 -6.61 -13.09 -7.68
C GLU A 78 -5.64 -12.23 -6.85
N VAL A 79 -4.58 -11.74 -7.49
CA VAL A 79 -3.62 -10.85 -6.82
C VAL A 79 -4.23 -9.46 -6.62
N TRP A 80 -4.36 -9.07 -5.37
CA TRP A 80 -4.84 -7.77 -4.95
C TRP A 80 -3.69 -6.95 -4.33
N ARG A 81 -3.63 -5.65 -4.69
CA ARG A 81 -2.63 -4.69 -4.19
C ARG A 81 -2.73 -4.32 -2.72
N LEU A 82 -3.61 -5.00 -1.97
CA LEU A 82 -3.86 -4.82 -0.53
C LEU A 82 -4.24 -3.36 -0.17
N GLY A 83 -5.05 -2.74 -1.03
CA GLY A 83 -5.48 -1.35 -0.91
C GLY A 83 -6.20 -0.86 -2.17
N ALA A 84 -6.11 0.43 -2.43
CA ALA A 84 -6.57 1.11 -3.63
C ALA A 84 -5.42 1.97 -4.20
N ASN A 85 -5.51 2.40 -5.46
CA ASN A 85 -4.48 3.19 -6.14
C ASN A 85 -3.13 2.47 -6.17
N GLU A 86 -2.12 2.95 -5.49
CA GLU A 86 -0.82 2.30 -5.35
C GLU A 86 -0.92 1.01 -4.51
N ALA A 87 0.01 0.10 -4.75
CA ALA A 87 0.18 -1.07 -3.88
C ALA A 87 0.66 -0.65 -2.48
N THR A 88 0.13 -1.30 -1.45
CA THR A 88 0.61 -1.11 -0.07
C THR A 88 2.11 -1.37 0.01
N GLU A 89 2.83 -0.54 0.75
CA GLU A 89 4.26 -0.72 1.01
C GLU A 89 4.55 -0.98 2.49
N ILE A 90 5.49 -1.87 2.76
CA ILE A 90 6.12 -2.06 4.07
C ILE A 90 7.61 -1.78 3.99
N GLU A 91 8.12 -1.03 4.95
CA GLU A 91 9.55 -0.84 5.18
C GLU A 91 9.94 -1.53 6.48
N LEU A 92 10.88 -2.46 6.38
CA LEU A 92 11.49 -3.16 7.51
C LEU A 92 12.86 -2.54 7.77
N PHE A 93 13.05 -1.94 8.92
CA PHE A 93 14.31 -1.29 9.30
C PHE A 93 15.33 -2.27 9.89
N LYS A 94 14.90 -3.51 10.14
CA LYS A 94 15.72 -4.66 10.58
C LYS A 94 15.24 -5.92 9.87
N ASN A 95 16.07 -6.97 9.89
CA ASN A 95 15.62 -8.29 9.46
C ASN A 95 14.47 -8.74 10.38
N ALA A 96 13.41 -9.27 9.79
CA ALA A 96 12.22 -9.68 10.53
C ALA A 96 11.87 -11.15 10.24
N THR A 97 11.16 -11.78 11.17
CA THR A 97 10.41 -13.01 10.92
C THR A 97 8.93 -12.67 10.96
N ILE A 98 8.24 -12.84 9.84
CA ILE A 98 6.82 -12.53 9.68
C ILE A 98 6.08 -13.79 9.26
N GLY A 99 5.08 -14.21 10.05
CA GLY A 99 4.36 -15.46 9.79
C GLY A 99 5.29 -16.68 9.64
N GLY A 100 6.41 -16.71 10.37
CA GLY A 100 7.40 -17.76 10.32
C GLY A 100 8.41 -17.68 9.15
N LYS A 101 8.31 -16.68 8.27
CA LYS A 101 9.26 -16.48 7.15
C LYS A 101 10.25 -15.37 7.50
N LYS A 102 11.54 -15.63 7.28
CA LYS A 102 12.60 -14.61 7.42
C LYS A 102 12.56 -13.66 6.23
N ILE A 103 12.40 -12.36 6.51
CA ILE A 103 12.37 -11.29 5.53
C ILE A 103 13.49 -10.30 5.86
N PRO A 104 14.42 -10.06 4.93
CA PRO A 104 15.51 -9.12 5.15
C PRO A 104 15.02 -7.69 5.40
N LYS A 105 15.83 -6.86 6.06
CA LYS A 105 15.68 -5.40 6.07
C LYS A 105 15.50 -4.90 4.64
N GLY A 106 14.55 -3.98 4.42
CA GLY A 106 14.28 -3.40 3.12
C GLY A 106 12.85 -2.90 2.98
N ARG A 107 12.53 -2.41 1.79
CA ARG A 107 11.21 -1.96 1.41
C ARG A 107 10.60 -2.98 0.44
N TYR A 108 9.31 -3.24 0.60
CA TYR A 108 8.56 -4.21 -0.18
C TYR A 108 7.17 -3.69 -0.50
N SER A 109 6.68 -3.95 -1.69
CA SER A 109 5.24 -3.87 -1.97
C SER A 109 4.55 -5.10 -1.38
N LEU A 110 3.41 -4.89 -0.75
CA LEU A 110 2.57 -5.95 -0.23
C LEU A 110 1.41 -6.21 -1.20
N TYR A 111 1.28 -7.49 -1.58
CA TYR A 111 0.12 -7.99 -2.29
C TYR A 111 -0.58 -9.05 -1.46
N CYS A 112 -1.81 -9.37 -1.82
CA CYS A 112 -2.59 -10.42 -1.20
C CYS A 112 -3.30 -11.24 -2.27
N ILE A 113 -3.37 -12.54 -2.08
CA ILE A 113 -4.31 -13.41 -2.78
C ILE A 113 -5.36 -13.84 -1.74
N PRO A 114 -6.52 -13.19 -1.69
CA PRO A 114 -7.56 -13.53 -0.73
C PRO A 114 -8.27 -14.82 -1.14
N ASN A 115 -8.67 -15.60 -0.15
CA ASN A 115 -9.56 -16.74 -0.27
C ASN A 115 -10.49 -16.75 0.95
N GLU A 116 -11.57 -17.49 0.93
CA GLU A 116 -12.56 -17.53 2.01
C GLU A 116 -11.98 -17.98 3.36
N SER A 117 -11.06 -18.93 3.34
CA SER A 117 -10.49 -19.54 4.55
C SER A 117 -9.12 -19.00 4.94
N LYS A 118 -8.34 -18.50 3.96
CA LYS A 118 -6.99 -18.00 4.17
C LYS A 118 -6.63 -16.91 3.16
N TRP A 119 -5.74 -16.02 3.56
CA TRP A 119 -5.09 -15.08 2.64
C TRP A 119 -3.62 -15.44 2.47
N THR A 120 -3.12 -15.30 1.25
CA THR A 120 -1.68 -15.37 0.99
C THR A 120 -1.14 -13.96 0.90
N ILE A 121 -0.39 -13.52 1.92
CA ILE A 121 0.29 -12.21 1.93
C ILE A 121 1.64 -12.37 1.25
N ILE A 122 1.93 -11.47 0.29
CA ILE A 122 3.10 -11.52 -0.57
C ILE A 122 3.96 -10.29 -0.32
N PHE A 123 5.25 -10.51 -0.06
CA PHE A 123 6.28 -9.47 0.01
C PHE A 123 7.04 -9.46 -1.31
N ASN A 124 6.95 -8.38 -2.08
CA ASN A 124 7.51 -8.26 -3.41
C ASN A 124 8.51 -7.10 -3.50
N LYS A 125 9.62 -7.28 -4.23
CA LYS A 125 10.67 -6.27 -4.39
C LYS A 125 10.35 -5.16 -5.39
N ASP A 126 9.30 -5.31 -6.19
CA ASP A 126 8.91 -4.30 -7.16
C ASP A 126 8.14 -3.18 -6.45
N LEU A 127 8.70 -1.98 -6.42
CA LEU A 127 8.18 -0.85 -5.67
C LEU A 127 7.44 0.13 -6.59
N TYR A 128 6.66 1.05 -5.99
CA TYR A 128 5.99 2.15 -6.68
C TYR A 128 4.98 1.70 -7.74
N SER A 129 4.36 0.54 -7.54
CA SER A 129 3.42 -0.04 -8.48
C SER A 129 2.01 0.54 -8.30
N TRP A 130 1.38 0.94 -9.40
CA TRP A 130 -0.04 1.27 -9.42
C TRP A 130 -0.85 -0.02 -9.58
N GLY A 131 -1.67 -0.34 -8.58
CA GLY A 131 -2.47 -1.56 -8.64
C GLY A 131 -1.64 -2.85 -8.57
N SER A 132 -2.16 -3.91 -9.16
CA SER A 132 -1.48 -5.20 -9.33
C SER A 132 -1.22 -5.52 -10.81
N PHE A 133 -1.40 -4.54 -11.72
CA PHE A 133 -1.33 -4.78 -13.18
C PHE A 133 0.05 -5.24 -13.65
N MET A 134 1.11 -4.74 -12.98
CA MET A 134 2.49 -5.06 -13.31
C MET A 134 3.12 -6.03 -12.31
N TYR A 135 2.29 -6.72 -11.52
CA TYR A 135 2.79 -7.69 -10.54
C TYR A 135 3.61 -8.80 -11.23
N ARG A 136 4.77 -9.10 -10.65
CA ARG A 136 5.72 -10.11 -11.13
C ARG A 136 6.08 -11.06 -9.99
N SER A 137 5.66 -12.30 -10.11
CA SER A 137 5.88 -13.32 -9.07
C SER A 137 7.36 -13.67 -8.85
N GLU A 138 8.23 -13.48 -9.85
CA GLU A 138 9.68 -13.68 -9.74
C GLU A 138 10.38 -12.63 -8.86
N LYS A 139 9.66 -11.57 -8.48
CA LYS A 139 10.11 -10.55 -7.51
C LYS A 139 9.65 -10.85 -6.09
N ASP A 140 8.91 -11.93 -5.86
CA ASP A 140 8.46 -12.31 -4.53
C ASP A 140 9.63 -12.74 -3.65
N VAL A 141 9.67 -12.19 -2.45
CA VAL A 141 10.64 -12.55 -1.41
C VAL A 141 10.05 -13.60 -0.47
N ALA A 142 8.76 -13.44 -0.17
CA ALA A 142 8.02 -14.37 0.67
C ALA A 142 6.54 -14.38 0.32
N ARG A 143 5.93 -15.53 0.48
CA ARG A 143 4.48 -15.76 0.48
C ARG A 143 4.12 -16.42 1.80
N ILE A 144 3.13 -15.87 2.48
CA ILE A 144 2.73 -16.26 3.83
C ILE A 144 1.23 -16.51 3.83
N ASP A 145 0.84 -17.75 4.05
CA ASP A 145 -0.57 -18.10 4.24
C ASP A 145 -0.99 -17.77 5.68
N VAL A 146 -2.08 -17.06 5.82
CA VAL A 146 -2.64 -16.65 7.12
C VAL A 146 -4.13 -16.95 7.15
N PRO A 147 -4.65 -17.59 8.21
CA PRO A 147 -6.06 -17.92 8.31
C PRO A 147 -6.90 -16.65 8.43
N VAL A 148 -8.04 -16.64 7.76
CA VAL A 148 -9.05 -15.58 7.87
C VAL A 148 -9.89 -15.83 9.11
N LYS A 149 -10.15 -14.77 9.86
CA LYS A 149 -11.09 -14.75 10.99
C LYS A 149 -12.21 -13.79 10.67
N ARG A 150 -13.43 -14.14 11.10
CA ARG A 150 -14.52 -13.16 11.11
C ARG A 150 -14.29 -12.17 12.24
N ASN A 151 -14.46 -10.89 11.91
CA ASN A 151 -14.51 -9.83 12.90
C ASN A 151 -15.95 -9.67 13.40
N THR A 152 -16.11 -9.29 14.66
CA THR A 152 -17.44 -9.00 15.23
C THR A 152 -18.00 -7.67 14.76
N GLU A 153 -17.13 -6.75 14.35
CA GLU A 153 -17.49 -5.43 13.87
C GLU A 153 -17.33 -5.35 12.35
N ASP A 154 -18.23 -4.60 11.71
CA ASP A 154 -18.13 -4.26 10.29
C ASP A 154 -17.15 -3.08 10.12
N VAL A 155 -16.02 -3.33 9.48
CA VAL A 155 -14.97 -2.34 9.27
C VAL A 155 -15.17 -1.63 7.94
N GLU A 156 -15.64 -0.40 7.99
CA GLU A 156 -15.97 0.41 6.80
C GLU A 156 -14.77 0.70 5.89
N ALA A 157 -13.63 1.09 6.47
CA ALA A 157 -12.43 1.41 5.71
C ALA A 157 -11.33 0.36 5.95
N LEU A 158 -10.66 -0.08 4.89
CA LEU A 158 -9.47 -0.94 5.04
C LEU A 158 -8.54 -0.35 6.10
N THR A 159 -8.21 -1.17 7.09
CA THR A 159 -7.37 -0.77 8.22
C THR A 159 -6.23 -1.75 8.40
N MET A 160 -5.01 -1.22 8.43
CA MET A 160 -3.80 -2.00 8.65
C MET A 160 -2.98 -1.36 9.76
N TYR A 161 -2.57 -2.16 10.73
CA TYR A 161 -1.80 -1.66 11.87
C TYR A 161 -0.94 -2.75 12.51
N PHE A 162 -0.03 -2.31 13.36
CA PHE A 162 0.71 -3.21 14.25
C PHE A 162 0.13 -3.16 15.65
N GLU A 163 -0.14 -4.32 16.23
CA GLU A 163 -0.55 -4.46 17.62
C GLU A 163 0.44 -5.34 18.39
N ASN A 164 0.49 -5.15 19.70
CA ASN A 164 1.20 -6.04 20.62
C ASN A 164 0.16 -6.72 21.54
N ALA A 165 -0.21 -7.95 21.18
CA ALA A 165 -1.10 -8.81 21.96
C ALA A 165 -0.31 -9.97 22.61
N GLY A 166 0.78 -9.63 23.35
CA GLY A 166 1.76 -10.59 23.85
C GLY A 166 2.89 -10.89 22.84
N THR A 167 2.59 -10.87 21.56
CA THR A 167 3.54 -10.85 20.43
C THR A 167 3.12 -9.75 19.46
N ASN A 168 4.10 -9.11 18.80
CA ASN A 168 3.77 -8.15 17.77
C ASN A 168 3.07 -8.84 16.60
N GLN A 169 2.02 -8.23 16.08
CA GLN A 169 1.28 -8.71 14.92
C GLN A 169 1.03 -7.58 13.94
N MET A 170 1.13 -7.87 12.64
CA MET A 170 0.60 -7.04 11.57
C MET A 170 -0.85 -7.47 11.32
N VAL A 171 -1.79 -6.57 11.56
CA VAL A 171 -3.24 -6.82 11.44
C VAL A 171 -3.77 -6.12 10.20
N ILE A 172 -4.63 -6.79 9.47
CA ILE A 172 -5.35 -6.28 8.31
C ILE A 172 -6.83 -6.59 8.52
N MET A 173 -7.67 -5.55 8.44
CA MET A 173 -9.11 -5.67 8.65
C MET A 173 -9.87 -4.88 7.58
N TRP A 174 -10.90 -5.46 7.02
CA TRP A 174 -11.87 -4.78 6.16
C TRP A 174 -13.15 -5.59 6.09
N ASP A 175 -14.30 -4.88 6.00
CA ASP A 175 -15.60 -5.56 6.09
C ASP A 175 -15.68 -6.39 7.40
N GLN A 176 -16.09 -7.61 7.35
CA GLN A 176 -16.17 -8.53 8.49
C GLN A 176 -14.97 -9.51 8.56
N LEU A 177 -13.87 -9.21 7.85
CA LEU A 177 -12.71 -10.09 7.81
C LEU A 177 -11.48 -9.47 8.49
N LYS A 178 -10.75 -10.31 9.21
CA LYS A 178 -9.48 -9.99 9.87
C LYS A 178 -8.46 -11.07 9.58
N VAL A 179 -7.24 -10.66 9.26
CA VAL A 179 -6.05 -11.50 9.28
C VAL A 179 -4.99 -10.87 10.15
N ALA A 180 -4.16 -11.69 10.81
CA ALA A 180 -3.10 -11.23 11.70
C ALA A 180 -1.86 -12.09 11.51
N LEU A 181 -0.73 -11.47 11.18
CA LEU A 181 0.56 -12.12 10.98
C LEU A 181 1.46 -11.81 12.16
N PRO A 182 1.99 -12.81 12.89
CA PRO A 182 3.01 -12.61 13.89
C PRO A 182 4.27 -11.97 13.29
N VAL A 183 4.87 -11.00 14.00
CA VAL A 183 6.07 -10.27 13.59
C VAL A 183 7.08 -10.28 14.74
N SER A 184 8.33 -10.66 14.45
CA SER A 184 9.45 -10.58 15.38
C SER A 184 10.70 -10.05 14.70
N PHE A 185 11.61 -9.40 15.49
CA PHE A 185 12.84 -8.75 15.02
C PHE A 185 14.05 -9.23 15.81
#